data_91086b1d69eb376817b7efbe44e69432
#
_entry.id   91086b1d69eb376817b7efbe44e69432
#
_cell.length_a   1.000
_cell.length_b   1.000
_cell.length_c   1.000
_cell.angle_alpha   90.00
_cell.angle_beta   90.00
_cell.angle_gamma   90.00
#
_symmetry.space_group_name_H-M   'P 1'
#
loop_
_entity.id
_entity.type
_entity.pdbx_description
1 polymer ?
#
loop_
_entity_poly.entity_id
_entity_poly.type
_entity_poly.pdbx_seq_one_letter_code
_entity_poly.pdbx_strand_id
1 'polypeptide(L)'
;MEIIKKLWGHEEIIINRQYCGKKLVLNKGFRCSMHYHKKKDETFYIVKGRVLMEVDGKKKIMLPGDSQHIAPGSKHRFTGLEDSEIIEFSTHHEEEDSYRIEESGKVNLKDIEA
;
A
#
# COMPACT_ATOMS: atom_id res chain seq x y z
N MET A 1 -12.34 6.74 -14.81
CA MET A 1 -11.36 6.15 -13.88
C MET A 1 -12.06 5.16 -12.98
N GLU A 2 -11.53 3.96 -12.87
CA GLU A 2 -12.09 2.93 -12.02
C GLU A 2 -11.71 3.18 -10.55
N ILE A 3 -12.68 3.05 -9.64
CA ILE A 3 -12.44 3.17 -8.20
C ILE A 3 -12.82 1.84 -7.54
N ILE A 4 -11.88 1.27 -6.78
CA ILE A 4 -12.09 0.00 -6.09
C ILE A 4 -12.10 0.27 -4.58
N LYS A 5 -13.24 0.01 -3.93
CA LYS A 5 -13.38 0.19 -2.48
C LYS A 5 -12.62 -0.90 -1.73
N LYS A 6 -11.96 -0.49 -0.64
CA LYS A 6 -11.22 -1.36 0.26
C LYS A 6 -11.64 -1.06 1.70
N LEU A 7 -11.38 -1.99 2.63
CA LEU A 7 -11.61 -1.74 4.05
C LEU A 7 -10.84 -0.51 4.54
N TRP A 8 -9.63 -0.31 4.01
CA TRP A 8 -8.72 0.76 4.45
C TRP A 8 -8.93 2.08 3.70
N GLY A 9 -9.83 2.14 2.73
CA GLY A 9 -10.08 3.32 1.91
C GLY A 9 -10.48 2.93 0.50
N HIS A 10 -9.74 3.37 -0.50
CA HIS A 10 -10.01 2.98 -1.89
C HIS A 10 -8.78 3.13 -2.78
N GLU A 11 -8.84 2.47 -3.95
CA GLU A 11 -7.85 2.61 -5.02
C GLU A 11 -8.50 3.33 -6.20
N GLU A 12 -7.79 4.30 -6.76
CA GLU A 12 -8.15 4.95 -8.03
C GLU A 12 -7.18 4.43 -9.08
N ILE A 13 -7.70 3.68 -10.04
CA ILE A 13 -6.88 3.09 -11.10
C ILE A 13 -6.68 4.16 -12.18
N ILE A 14 -5.47 4.71 -12.25
CA ILE A 14 -5.12 5.74 -13.23
C ILE A 14 -4.86 5.08 -14.59
N ILE A 15 -4.07 4.01 -14.59
CA ILE A 15 -3.72 3.25 -15.77
C ILE A 15 -3.28 1.85 -15.36
N ASN A 16 -3.61 0.84 -16.18
CA ASN A 16 -3.10 -0.52 -15.98
C ASN A 16 -2.90 -1.18 -17.34
N ARG A 17 -1.69 -1.05 -17.87
CA ARG A 17 -1.25 -1.65 -19.14
C ARG A 17 0.02 -2.46 -18.84
N GLN A 18 1.06 -2.39 -19.69
CA GLN A 18 2.37 -2.96 -19.36
C GLN A 18 2.96 -2.30 -18.11
N TYR A 19 2.52 -1.10 -17.80
CA TYR A 19 2.80 -0.38 -16.56
C TYR A 19 1.48 -0.02 -15.88
N CYS A 20 1.55 0.26 -14.58
CA CYS A 20 0.38 0.56 -13.79
C CYS A 20 0.63 1.79 -12.92
N GLY A 21 -0.38 2.65 -12.83
CA GLY A 21 -0.40 3.78 -11.91
C GLY A 21 -1.70 3.79 -11.14
N LYS A 22 -1.62 3.87 -9.82
CA LYS A 22 -2.78 3.93 -8.94
C LYS A 22 -2.59 5.01 -7.90
N LYS A 23 -3.68 5.62 -7.47
CA LYS A 23 -3.71 6.42 -6.26
C LYS A 23 -4.44 5.62 -5.18
N LEU A 24 -3.77 5.41 -4.05
CA LEU A 24 -4.32 4.70 -2.91
C LEU A 24 -4.70 5.73 -1.86
N VAL A 25 -5.98 5.77 -1.49
CA VAL A 25 -6.49 6.65 -0.44
C VAL A 25 -6.65 5.81 0.81
N LEU A 26 -5.83 6.09 1.81
CA LEU A 26 -5.68 5.27 3.02
C LEU A 26 -6.20 6.04 4.23
N ASN A 27 -7.22 5.49 4.87
CA ASN A 27 -7.84 6.12 6.03
C ASN A 27 -7.01 5.88 7.29
N LYS A 28 -6.91 6.90 8.14
CA LYS A 28 -6.25 6.81 9.43
C LYS A 28 -6.81 5.66 10.25
N GLY A 29 -5.92 4.85 10.85
CA GLY A 29 -6.30 3.74 11.71
C GLY A 29 -6.66 2.46 10.96
N PHE A 30 -6.37 2.40 9.65
CA PHE A 30 -6.59 1.20 8.84
C PHE A 30 -5.30 0.77 8.17
N ARG A 31 -5.25 -0.51 7.80
CA ARG A 31 -4.11 -1.08 7.09
C ARG A 31 -4.59 -2.05 6.02
N CYS A 32 -3.81 -2.18 4.96
CA CYS A 32 -4.05 -3.21 3.95
C CYS A 32 -3.61 -4.58 4.48
N SER A 33 -3.89 -5.63 3.73
CA SER A 33 -3.41 -6.97 4.05
C SER A 33 -1.89 -7.03 4.03
N MET A 34 -1.30 -7.91 4.84
CA MET A 34 0.09 -8.33 4.63
C MET A 34 0.07 -9.27 3.43
N HIS A 35 0.75 -8.90 2.35
CA HIS A 35 0.70 -9.65 1.10
C HIS A 35 1.99 -9.49 0.29
N TYR A 36 2.11 -10.28 -0.76
CA TYR A 36 3.20 -10.16 -1.72
C TYR A 36 2.68 -10.44 -3.14
N HIS A 37 3.47 -10.03 -4.13
CA HIS A 37 3.24 -10.30 -5.53
C HIS A 37 4.43 -11.09 -6.08
N LYS A 38 4.19 -12.10 -6.89
CA LYS A 38 5.28 -12.88 -7.47
C LYS A 38 5.85 -12.22 -8.72
N LYS A 39 5.03 -11.48 -9.47
CA LYS A 39 5.39 -10.87 -10.75
C LYS A 39 5.56 -9.36 -10.64
N LYS A 40 4.64 -8.69 -9.94
CA LYS A 40 4.58 -7.23 -9.92
C LYS A 40 5.76 -6.64 -9.15
N ASP A 41 6.44 -5.70 -9.81
CA ASP A 41 7.44 -4.83 -9.22
C ASP A 41 6.78 -3.46 -9.02
N GLU A 42 6.86 -2.89 -7.83
CA GLU A 42 6.15 -1.65 -7.53
C GLU A 42 6.97 -0.70 -6.67
N THR A 43 6.62 0.57 -6.73
CA THR A 43 7.19 1.61 -5.88
C THR A 43 6.04 2.45 -5.36
N PHE A 44 5.99 2.66 -4.06
CA PHE A 44 5.04 3.54 -3.42
C PHE A 44 5.67 4.90 -3.18
N TYR A 45 4.93 5.96 -3.47
CA TYR A 45 5.31 7.35 -3.24
C TYR A 45 4.25 8.02 -2.38
N ILE A 46 4.65 8.63 -1.27
CA ILE A 46 3.69 9.28 -0.36
C ILE A 46 3.44 10.71 -0.84
N VAL A 47 2.17 11.01 -1.14
CA VAL A 47 1.74 12.34 -1.55
C VAL A 47 1.31 13.15 -0.34
N LYS A 48 0.62 12.51 0.60
CA LYS A 48 0.00 13.17 1.75
C LYS A 48 -0.07 12.21 2.92
N GLY A 49 0.05 12.75 4.12
CA GLY A 49 -0.19 12.00 5.35
C GLY A 49 1.07 11.40 5.96
N ARG A 50 0.87 10.33 6.71
CA ARG A 50 1.92 9.62 7.44
C ARG A 50 1.61 8.14 7.44
N VAL A 51 2.51 7.34 6.92
CA VAL A 51 2.28 5.93 6.63
C VAL A 51 3.36 5.07 7.30
N LEU A 52 2.92 4.06 8.05
CA LEU A 52 3.84 3.02 8.51
C LEU A 52 3.96 1.97 7.41
N MET A 53 5.14 1.84 6.83
CA MET A 53 5.43 0.86 5.79
C MET A 53 6.20 -0.31 6.39
N GLU A 54 5.72 -1.52 6.13
CA GLU A 54 6.36 -2.76 6.56
C GLU A 54 6.77 -3.53 5.31
N VAL A 55 8.06 -3.87 5.21
CA VAL A 55 8.61 -4.62 4.07
C VAL A 55 9.58 -5.67 4.60
N ASP A 56 9.25 -6.94 4.39
CA ASP A 56 10.09 -8.08 4.80
C ASP A 56 10.55 -7.99 6.26
N GLY A 57 9.63 -7.62 7.15
CA GLY A 57 9.88 -7.53 8.59
C GLY A 57 10.51 -6.22 9.04
N LYS A 58 10.84 -5.31 8.13
CA LYS A 58 11.38 -3.99 8.45
C LYS A 58 10.26 -2.96 8.43
N LYS A 59 10.27 -2.05 9.39
CA LYS A 59 9.26 -1.00 9.54
C LYS A 59 9.89 0.36 9.41
N LYS A 60 9.22 1.28 8.71
CA LYS A 60 9.61 2.68 8.71
C LYS A 60 8.39 3.58 8.53
N ILE A 61 8.46 4.77 9.10
CA ILE A 61 7.44 5.79 8.91
C ILE A 61 7.81 6.60 7.67
N MET A 62 6.87 6.69 6.72
CA MET A 62 7.05 7.44 5.48
C MET A 62 6.22 8.72 5.51
N LEU A 63 6.83 9.79 5.09
CA LEU A 63 6.25 11.13 5.02
C LEU A 63 6.11 11.57 3.55
N PRO A 64 5.35 12.65 3.26
CA PRO A 64 5.23 13.13 1.89
C PRO A 64 6.58 13.35 1.23
N GLY A 65 6.74 12.83 0.02
CA GLY A 65 8.00 12.85 -0.73
C GLY A 65 8.84 11.59 -0.58
N ASP A 66 8.55 10.74 0.41
CA ASP A 66 9.25 9.48 0.58
C ASP A 66 8.74 8.44 -0.41
N SER A 67 9.62 7.55 -0.85
CA SER A 67 9.27 6.42 -1.71
C SER A 67 9.85 5.13 -1.18
N GLN A 68 9.20 4.01 -1.53
CA GLN A 68 9.64 2.67 -1.12
C GLN A 68 9.46 1.70 -2.27
N HIS A 69 10.53 1.08 -2.70
CA HIS A 69 10.51 0.00 -3.68
C HIS A 69 10.08 -1.31 -3.01
N ILE A 70 9.17 -2.02 -3.67
CA ILE A 70 8.71 -3.34 -3.27
C ILE A 70 9.05 -4.31 -4.40
N ALA A 71 10.09 -5.10 -4.21
CA ALA A 71 10.49 -6.09 -5.21
C ALA A 71 9.49 -7.25 -5.27
N PRO A 72 9.39 -7.96 -6.41
CA PRO A 72 8.60 -9.18 -6.48
C PRO A 72 8.99 -10.15 -5.35
N GLY A 73 7.98 -10.72 -4.69
CA GLY A 73 8.17 -11.64 -3.57
C GLY A 73 8.30 -10.98 -2.21
N SER A 74 8.49 -9.68 -2.14
CA SER A 74 8.61 -8.97 -0.85
C SER A 74 7.26 -8.88 -0.15
N LYS A 75 7.20 -9.34 1.07
CA LYS A 75 6.00 -9.26 1.91
C LYS A 75 5.88 -7.86 2.46
N HIS A 76 4.73 -7.23 2.27
CA HIS A 76 4.56 -5.83 2.65
C HIS A 76 3.16 -5.49 3.09
N ARG A 77 3.06 -4.38 3.83
CA ARG A 77 1.81 -3.82 4.32
C ARG A 77 2.01 -2.35 4.65
N PHE A 78 1.01 -1.52 4.36
CA PHE A 78 0.99 -0.12 4.80
C PHE A 78 -0.15 0.13 5.79
N THR A 79 0.11 0.98 6.76
CA THR A 79 -0.85 1.40 7.79
C THR A 79 -0.95 2.91 7.79
N GLY A 80 -2.17 3.45 7.79
CA GLY A 80 -2.39 4.89 7.85
C GLY A 80 -2.29 5.41 9.29
N LEU A 81 -1.20 6.09 9.58
CA LEU A 81 -1.06 6.80 10.86
C LEU A 81 -1.83 8.11 10.86
N GLU A 82 -2.10 8.63 9.67
CA GLU A 82 -2.98 9.76 9.37
C GLU A 82 -3.71 9.41 8.09
N ASP A 83 -4.75 10.19 7.74
CA ASP A 83 -5.37 10.06 6.42
C ASP A 83 -4.30 10.35 5.37
N SER A 84 -4.09 9.44 4.45
CA SER A 84 -2.93 9.44 3.57
C SER A 84 -3.30 9.17 2.13
N GLU A 85 -2.45 9.63 1.21
CA GLU A 85 -2.54 9.34 -0.22
C GLU A 85 -1.19 8.82 -0.69
N ILE A 86 -1.22 7.69 -1.37
CA ILE A 86 -0.04 7.00 -1.88
C ILE A 86 -0.20 6.83 -3.39
N ILE A 87 0.84 7.10 -4.15
CA ILE A 87 0.86 6.72 -5.57
C ILE A 87 1.64 5.42 -5.70
N GLU A 88 1.02 4.45 -6.36
CA GLU A 88 1.69 3.22 -6.76
C GLU A 88 2.11 3.34 -8.21
N PHE A 89 3.41 3.19 -8.45
CA PHE A 89 3.97 2.99 -9.79
C PHE A 89 4.38 1.53 -9.88
N SER A 90 3.87 0.80 -10.85
CA SER A 90 4.19 -0.63 -10.91
C SER A 90 4.16 -1.15 -12.34
N THR A 91 4.62 -2.38 -12.49
CA THR A 91 4.37 -3.17 -13.68
C THR A 91 2.89 -3.55 -13.71
N HIS A 92 2.45 -4.23 -14.76
CA HIS A 92 1.05 -4.62 -14.92
C HIS A 92 0.49 -5.29 -13.65
N HIS A 93 -0.71 -4.86 -13.23
CA HIS A 93 -1.39 -5.42 -12.07
C HIS A 93 -2.35 -6.54 -12.49
N GLU A 94 -2.23 -7.70 -11.84
CA GLU A 94 -3.16 -8.83 -11.98
C GLU A 94 -3.66 -9.20 -10.58
N GLU A 95 -4.97 -9.34 -10.42
CA GLU A 95 -5.56 -9.70 -9.12
C GLU A 95 -5.06 -11.08 -8.63
N GLU A 96 -4.85 -12.02 -9.55
CA GLU A 96 -4.36 -13.35 -9.24
C GLU A 96 -2.93 -13.34 -8.70
N ASP A 97 -2.19 -12.25 -8.91
CA ASP A 97 -0.80 -12.10 -8.45
C ASP A 97 -0.71 -11.48 -7.04
N SER A 98 -1.78 -11.53 -6.28
CA SER A 98 -1.79 -11.05 -4.89
C SER A 98 -1.98 -12.24 -3.94
N TYR A 99 -1.02 -12.45 -3.06
CA TYR A 99 -1.00 -13.57 -2.11
C TYR A 99 -1.05 -13.00 -0.69
N ARG A 100 -2.19 -13.16 -0.04
CA ARG A 100 -2.42 -12.60 1.31
C ARG A 100 -1.93 -13.55 2.39
N ILE A 101 -1.26 -12.97 3.38
CA ILE A 101 -0.77 -13.67 4.58
C ILE A 101 -1.61 -13.29 5.78
N GLU A 102 -1.94 -11.99 5.91
CA GLU A 102 -2.81 -11.46 6.96
C GLU A 102 -3.82 -10.52 6.32
N GLU A 103 -5.02 -10.51 6.88
CA GLU A 103 -6.11 -9.69 6.35
C GLU A 103 -5.91 -8.19 6.62
N SER A 104 -6.56 -7.37 5.79
CA SER A 104 -6.67 -5.93 6.02
C SER A 104 -7.63 -5.67 7.18
N GLY A 105 -7.54 -4.51 7.81
CA GLY A 105 -8.43 -4.18 8.89
C GLY A 105 -8.14 -2.88 9.60
N LYS A 106 -8.92 -2.66 10.65
CA LYS A 106 -8.76 -1.53 11.55
C LYS A 106 -7.66 -1.82 12.58
N VAL A 107 -6.91 -0.78 12.93
CA VAL A 107 -5.76 -0.90 13.85
C VAL A 107 -5.91 0.10 14.98
N ASN A 108 -5.53 -0.30 16.19
CA ASN A 108 -5.38 0.63 17.29
C ASN A 108 -3.99 1.26 17.18
N LEU A 109 -3.94 2.54 16.81
CA LEU A 109 -2.68 3.25 16.56
C LEU A 109 -1.80 3.36 17.81
N LYS A 110 -2.39 3.33 19.01
CA LYS A 110 -1.62 3.35 20.27
C LYS A 110 -0.74 2.12 20.39
N ASP A 111 -1.17 0.98 19.86
CA ASP A 111 -0.39 -0.25 19.92
C ASP A 111 0.77 -0.25 18.93
N ILE A 112 0.67 0.56 17.88
CA ILE A 112 1.68 0.64 16.83
C ILE A 112 2.78 1.65 17.14
N GLU A 113 2.39 2.81 17.69
CA GLU A 113 3.31 3.92 17.94
C GLU A 113 4.03 3.81 19.29
N ALA A 114 3.67 2.83 20.07
CA ALA A 114 4.29 2.60 21.38
C ALA A 114 5.74 2.08 21.24
#